data_210b4679c2686c76bf6ce2c286e0839c
#
_entry.id   210b4679c2686c76bf6ce2c286e0839c
#
_cell.length_a   1.000
_cell.length_b   1.000
_cell.length_c   1.000
_cell.angle_alpha   90.00
_cell.angle_beta   90.00
_cell.angle_gamma   90.00
#
_symmetry.space_group_name_H-M   'P 1'
#
loop_
_entity.id
_entity.type
_entity.pdbx_description
1 polymer ?
#
loop_
_entity_poly.entity_id
_entity_poly.type
_entity_poly.pdbx_seq_one_letter_code
_entity_poly.pdbx_strand_id
1 'polypeptide(L)'
;MTRLGAWLLASGLSLASIAAHAELRLVLDARTLDAEQRAASQALLDEAMAALPPRLVQSLDREVRVQWRDNLPEQAYGRAGGKRLELNRRLLPALTDGSAAEEKTNRPHGTVRRELLATVIHEVAHLYDRARLWSPDQHLLQGHCRQRASNLGQIGLPDDCRGQTDRRFTLSDDPRLLDLAGWPQRVGKRGLREQDNAQLARSPDPYELTSPLEFVAVNLEYFLLDPSY
;
A
#
# COMPACT_ATOMS: atom_id res chain seq x y z
N MET A 1 58.80 -50.50 -13.10
CA MET A 1 57.71 -49.87 -13.94
C MET A 1 56.60 -49.40 -13.06
N THR A 2 56.68 -48.15 -12.65
CA THR A 2 55.81 -47.50 -11.70
C THR A 2 54.90 -46.50 -12.44
N ARG A 3 53.60 -46.72 -12.47
CA ARG A 3 52.62 -45.78 -13.06
C ARG A 3 52.13 -44.81 -11.98
N LEU A 4 52.43 -43.55 -12.14
CA LEU A 4 51.86 -42.42 -11.39
C LEU A 4 50.45 -42.13 -11.97
N GLY A 5 49.45 -42.25 -11.10
CA GLY A 5 48.09 -41.77 -11.39
C GLY A 5 47.93 -40.33 -10.99
N ALA A 6 47.63 -39.46 -11.95
CA ALA A 6 47.29 -38.07 -11.71
C ALA A 6 45.84 -37.92 -11.24
N TRP A 7 45.65 -37.38 -10.07
CA TRP A 7 44.32 -36.98 -9.56
C TRP A 7 44.03 -35.53 -9.99
N LEU A 8 43.09 -35.40 -10.92
CA LEU A 8 42.51 -34.10 -11.26
C LEU A 8 41.41 -33.76 -10.23
N LEU A 9 41.73 -32.80 -9.34
CA LEU A 9 40.75 -32.16 -8.49
C LEU A 9 39.96 -31.15 -9.34
N ALA A 10 38.75 -31.55 -9.75
CA ALA A 10 37.79 -30.61 -10.33
C ALA A 10 37.17 -29.77 -9.21
N SER A 11 37.69 -28.58 -9.02
CA SER A 11 37.09 -27.56 -8.14
C SER A 11 35.82 -27.05 -8.82
N GLY A 12 34.67 -27.64 -8.47
CA GLY A 12 33.35 -27.12 -8.84
C GLY A 12 33.08 -25.79 -8.14
N LEU A 13 33.29 -24.68 -8.83
CA LEU A 13 32.77 -23.39 -8.44
C LEU A 13 31.24 -23.42 -8.57
N SER A 14 30.58 -23.66 -7.44
CA SER A 14 29.13 -23.51 -7.33
C SER A 14 28.81 -22.01 -7.40
N LEU A 15 28.47 -21.52 -8.59
CA LEU A 15 27.85 -20.21 -8.76
C LEU A 15 26.46 -20.30 -8.15
N ALA A 16 26.36 -19.98 -6.85
CA ALA A 16 25.09 -19.67 -6.23
C ALA A 16 24.55 -18.43 -6.96
N SER A 17 23.65 -18.65 -7.91
CA SER A 17 22.82 -17.58 -8.45
C SER A 17 22.04 -16.96 -7.28
N ILE A 18 22.55 -15.84 -6.78
CA ILE A 18 21.76 -14.95 -5.93
C ILE A 18 20.66 -14.43 -6.86
N ALA A 19 19.51 -15.12 -6.86
CA ALA A 19 18.32 -14.57 -7.43
C ALA A 19 18.09 -13.24 -6.70
N ALA A 20 18.33 -12.13 -7.37
CA ALA A 20 17.95 -10.82 -6.87
C ALA A 20 16.42 -10.88 -6.71
N HIS A 21 15.95 -11.12 -5.49
CA HIS A 21 14.55 -10.99 -5.19
C HIS A 21 14.21 -9.53 -5.43
N ALA A 22 13.45 -9.30 -6.48
CA ALA A 22 12.89 -7.99 -6.74
C ALA A 22 11.98 -7.66 -5.55
N GLU A 23 12.14 -6.47 -5.00
CA GLU A 23 11.41 -5.99 -3.83
C GLU A 23 10.84 -4.60 -4.10
N LEU A 24 9.92 -4.16 -3.25
CA LEU A 24 9.38 -2.80 -3.32
C LEU A 24 10.50 -1.78 -3.20
N ARG A 25 10.53 -0.86 -4.13
CA ARG A 25 11.41 0.32 -4.07
C ARG A 25 10.60 1.59 -4.31
N LEU A 26 10.69 2.53 -3.38
CA LEU A 26 10.16 3.87 -3.54
C LEU A 26 11.28 4.75 -4.13
N VAL A 27 11.10 5.23 -5.35
CA VAL A 27 12.10 6.01 -6.08
C VAL A 27 11.63 7.44 -6.22
N LEU A 28 12.30 8.37 -5.55
CA LEU A 28 11.98 9.79 -5.58
C LEU A 28 12.28 10.39 -6.96
N ASP A 29 11.30 11.03 -7.58
CA ASP A 29 11.50 11.88 -8.74
C ASP A 29 11.99 13.27 -8.30
N ALA A 30 13.31 13.42 -8.24
CA ALA A 30 13.95 14.60 -7.68
C ALA A 30 14.19 15.74 -8.70
N ARG A 31 13.67 15.63 -9.93
CA ARG A 31 13.98 16.59 -11.02
C ARG A 31 13.57 18.03 -10.74
N THR A 32 12.55 18.23 -9.92
CA THR A 32 12.02 19.55 -9.57
C THR A 32 12.32 19.95 -8.12
N LEU A 33 13.21 19.21 -7.45
CA LEU A 33 13.56 19.42 -6.04
C LEU A 33 15.00 19.98 -5.94
N ASP A 34 15.18 20.95 -5.08
CA ASP A 34 16.51 21.35 -4.63
C ASP A 34 17.16 20.28 -3.73
N ALA A 35 18.36 20.54 -3.25
CA ALA A 35 19.13 19.56 -2.46
C ALA A 35 18.49 19.26 -1.10
N GLU A 36 17.95 20.28 -0.44
CA GLU A 36 17.33 20.18 0.89
C GLU A 36 15.99 19.45 0.80
N GLN A 37 15.14 19.84 -0.13
CA GLN A 37 13.87 19.16 -0.42
C GLN A 37 14.06 17.68 -0.77
N ARG A 38 15.11 17.38 -1.54
CA ARG A 38 15.46 16.01 -1.88
C ARG A 38 15.85 15.21 -0.65
N ALA A 39 16.72 15.76 0.20
CA ALA A 39 17.16 15.10 1.43
C ALA A 39 16.00 14.83 2.38
N ALA A 40 15.15 15.82 2.63
CA ALA A 40 13.97 15.69 3.48
C ALA A 40 12.97 14.66 2.93
N SER A 41 12.72 14.69 1.63
CA SER A 41 11.82 13.73 0.97
C SER A 41 12.38 12.30 1.04
N GLN A 42 13.67 12.12 0.79
CA GLN A 42 14.30 10.80 0.87
C GLN A 42 14.24 10.25 2.30
N ALA A 43 14.52 11.07 3.31
CA ALA A 43 14.39 10.66 4.71
C ALA A 43 12.97 10.20 5.09
N LEU A 44 11.94 10.87 4.58
CA LEU A 44 10.55 10.44 4.76
C LEU A 44 10.29 9.07 4.14
N LEU A 45 10.78 8.85 2.91
CA LEU A 45 10.59 7.57 2.21
C LEU A 45 11.38 6.43 2.88
N ASP A 46 12.59 6.69 3.35
CA ASP A 46 13.40 5.71 4.07
C ASP A 46 12.74 5.32 5.39
N GLU A 47 12.16 6.28 6.12
CA GLU A 47 11.38 6.01 7.33
C GLU A 47 10.13 5.17 7.03
N ALA A 48 9.40 5.50 5.97
CA ALA A 48 8.24 4.71 5.55
C ALA A 48 8.64 3.27 5.18
N MET A 49 9.72 3.11 4.42
CA MET A 49 10.22 1.77 4.06
C MET A 49 10.69 0.98 5.28
N ALA A 50 11.31 1.64 6.27
CA ALA A 50 11.73 1.01 7.52
C ALA A 50 10.56 0.56 8.40
N ALA A 51 9.42 1.25 8.32
CA ALA A 51 8.19 0.88 9.03
C ALA A 51 7.49 -0.34 8.41
N LEU A 52 7.70 -0.60 7.10
CA LEU A 52 7.04 -1.71 6.42
C LEU A 52 7.62 -3.07 6.83
N PRO A 53 6.79 -4.10 7.10
CA PRO A 53 7.28 -5.44 7.38
C PRO A 53 8.12 -5.99 6.20
N PRO A 54 9.29 -6.61 6.45
CA PRO A 54 10.16 -7.13 5.39
C PRO A 54 9.46 -8.08 4.41
N ARG A 55 8.53 -8.91 4.91
CA ARG A 55 7.73 -9.80 4.06
C ARG A 55 6.81 -9.05 3.11
N LEU A 56 6.30 -7.90 3.51
CA LEU A 56 5.47 -7.05 2.65
C LEU A 56 6.35 -6.43 1.55
N VAL A 57 7.49 -5.87 1.91
CA VAL A 57 8.46 -5.28 0.96
C VAL A 57 8.90 -6.32 -0.08
N GLN A 58 9.26 -7.54 0.36
CA GLN A 58 9.68 -8.64 -0.51
C GLN A 58 8.57 -9.21 -1.38
N SER A 59 7.31 -9.06 -0.98
CA SER A 59 6.16 -9.56 -1.76
C SER A 59 5.74 -8.65 -2.90
N LEU A 60 6.26 -7.44 -2.94
CA LEU A 60 5.99 -6.44 -3.96
C LEU A 60 7.21 -6.26 -4.87
N ASP A 61 7.31 -7.09 -5.92
CA ASP A 61 8.28 -6.87 -7.00
C ASP A 61 7.90 -5.62 -7.80
N ARG A 62 8.20 -4.44 -7.26
CA ARG A 62 7.76 -3.20 -7.90
C ARG A 62 8.61 -1.99 -7.55
N GLU A 63 8.98 -1.26 -8.58
CA GLU A 63 9.46 0.12 -8.43
C GLU A 63 8.26 1.09 -8.53
N VAL A 64 8.15 1.95 -7.52
CA VAL A 64 7.11 2.99 -7.43
C VAL A 64 7.78 4.35 -7.44
N ARG A 65 7.47 5.15 -8.44
CA ARG A 65 7.97 6.51 -8.55
C ARG A 65 7.19 7.45 -7.64
N VAL A 66 7.89 8.12 -6.72
CA VAL A 66 7.30 9.10 -5.82
C VAL A 66 7.52 10.51 -6.36
N GLN A 67 6.48 11.31 -6.43
CA GLN A 67 6.51 12.67 -7.01
C GLN A 67 5.77 13.65 -6.12
N TRP A 68 6.31 14.85 -5.95
CA TRP A 68 5.58 15.98 -5.37
C TRP A 68 4.77 16.71 -6.46
N ARG A 69 3.48 16.95 -6.19
CA ARG A 69 2.52 17.49 -7.16
C ARG A 69 1.80 18.71 -6.62
N ASP A 70 1.70 19.75 -7.45
CA ASP A 70 0.99 21.00 -7.13
C ASP A 70 -0.52 20.91 -7.34
N ASN A 71 -0.99 19.92 -8.09
CA ASN A 71 -2.39 19.80 -8.52
C ASN A 71 -3.21 18.77 -7.71
N LEU A 72 -2.77 18.40 -6.54
CA LEU A 72 -3.60 17.62 -5.63
C LEU A 72 -4.61 18.50 -4.91
N PRO A 73 -5.81 17.98 -4.57
CA PRO A 73 -6.75 18.70 -3.73
C PRO A 73 -6.10 19.14 -2.42
N GLU A 74 -6.53 20.28 -1.87
CA GLU A 74 -5.92 20.84 -0.67
C GLU A 74 -5.95 19.88 0.52
N GLN A 75 -7.06 19.16 0.67
CA GLN A 75 -7.24 18.16 1.72
C GLN A 75 -6.51 16.85 1.50
N ALA A 76 -5.97 16.58 0.30
CA ALA A 76 -5.25 15.36 0.01
C ALA A 76 -3.77 15.50 0.33
N TYR A 77 -3.21 14.61 1.14
CA TYR A 77 -1.78 14.53 1.40
C TYR A 77 -1.03 13.76 0.32
N GLY A 78 -1.69 12.78 -0.29
CA GLY A 78 -1.15 12.01 -1.40
C GLY A 78 -2.22 11.22 -2.14
N ARG A 79 -1.79 10.46 -3.13
CA ARG A 79 -2.57 9.43 -3.81
C ARG A 79 -1.67 8.46 -4.54
N ALA A 80 -2.08 7.20 -4.70
CA ALA A 80 -1.40 6.24 -5.57
C ALA A 80 -2.19 5.97 -6.85
N GLY A 81 -1.46 5.70 -7.91
CA GLY A 81 -2.01 5.28 -9.19
C GLY A 81 -1.01 4.49 -10.01
N GLY A 82 -1.28 3.22 -10.29
CA GLY A 82 -0.41 2.38 -11.10
C GLY A 82 0.97 2.16 -10.46
N LYS A 83 2.02 2.77 -11.02
CA LYS A 83 3.40 2.71 -10.51
C LYS A 83 3.86 4.06 -9.94
N ARG A 84 2.93 4.89 -9.50
CA ARG A 84 3.22 6.23 -8.99
C ARG A 84 2.56 6.45 -7.64
N LEU A 85 3.28 7.16 -6.78
CA LEU A 85 2.79 7.73 -5.55
C LEU A 85 3.00 9.25 -5.66
N GLU A 86 1.95 10.01 -5.51
CA GLU A 86 1.98 11.46 -5.61
C GLU A 86 1.74 12.07 -4.23
N LEU A 87 2.63 12.95 -3.77
CA LEU A 87 2.53 13.70 -2.53
C LEU A 87 2.20 15.15 -2.82
N ASN A 88 1.44 15.78 -1.94
CA ASN A 88 1.02 17.16 -2.12
C ASN A 88 2.17 18.13 -1.85
N ARG A 89 2.62 18.85 -2.90
CA ARG A 89 3.79 19.72 -2.85
C ARG A 89 3.65 20.87 -1.84
N ARG A 90 2.43 21.29 -1.50
CA ARG A 90 2.21 22.32 -0.49
C ARG A 90 2.77 21.98 0.91
N LEU A 91 2.98 20.68 1.19
CA LEU A 91 3.53 20.18 2.45
C LEU A 91 5.06 20.09 2.46
N LEU A 92 5.67 20.23 1.28
CA LEU A 92 7.11 20.10 1.14
C LEU A 92 7.92 21.17 1.89
N PRO A 93 7.53 22.47 1.93
CA PRO A 93 8.24 23.47 2.71
C PRO A 93 8.31 23.09 4.19
N ALA A 94 7.18 22.73 4.81
CA ALA A 94 7.15 22.33 6.23
C ALA A 94 8.00 21.07 6.49
N LEU A 95 8.04 20.12 5.55
CA LEU A 95 8.90 18.95 5.66
C LEU A 95 10.39 19.33 5.60
N THR A 96 10.73 20.30 4.75
CA THR A 96 12.11 20.74 4.52
C THR A 96 12.68 21.54 5.68
N ASP A 97 11.93 22.52 6.20
CA ASP A 97 12.35 23.34 7.33
C ASP A 97 12.22 22.65 8.70
N GLY A 98 11.71 21.43 8.71
CA GLY A 98 11.50 20.60 9.91
C GLY A 98 10.25 20.94 10.71
N SER A 99 9.50 22.00 10.37
CA SER A 99 8.28 22.39 11.09
C SER A 99 7.17 21.36 11.04
N ALA A 100 7.17 20.48 10.00
CA ALA A 100 6.19 19.40 9.85
C ALA A 100 6.15 18.43 11.05
N ALA A 101 7.21 18.33 11.82
CA ALA A 101 7.25 17.47 13.01
C ALA A 101 6.41 18.07 14.18
N GLU A 102 6.31 19.40 14.25
CA GLU A 102 5.63 20.13 15.29
C GLU A 102 4.28 20.71 14.84
N GLU A 103 4.13 20.95 13.53
CA GLU A 103 2.91 21.49 12.95
C GLU A 103 1.74 20.52 13.16
N LYS A 104 0.80 20.96 14.01
CA LYS A 104 -0.39 20.16 14.35
C LYS A 104 -1.39 20.18 13.21
N THR A 105 -2.04 19.04 13.04
CA THR A 105 -3.17 18.87 12.15
C THR A 105 -4.40 18.47 12.96
N ASN A 106 -5.57 18.67 12.39
CA ASN A 106 -6.83 18.12 12.91
C ASN A 106 -7.08 16.70 12.41
N ARG A 107 -6.08 16.07 11.78
CA ARG A 107 -6.12 14.70 11.27
C ARG A 107 -5.64 13.72 12.34
N PRO A 108 -5.98 12.43 12.18
CA PRO A 108 -5.77 11.43 13.23
C PRO A 108 -4.32 11.26 13.71
N HIS A 109 -3.33 11.39 12.84
CA HIS A 109 -1.93 11.22 13.23
C HIS A 109 -1.30 12.46 13.89
N GLY A 110 -2.00 13.57 13.90
CA GLY A 110 -1.75 14.73 14.74
C GLY A 110 -0.67 15.71 14.28
N THR A 111 0.29 15.32 13.45
CA THR A 111 1.30 16.25 12.88
C THR A 111 1.47 16.05 11.38
N VAL A 112 1.87 17.10 10.66
CA VAL A 112 2.08 17.05 9.19
C VAL A 112 3.05 15.94 8.81
N ARG A 113 4.14 15.77 9.56
CA ARG A 113 5.13 14.72 9.28
C ARG A 113 4.54 13.32 9.42
N ARG A 114 3.80 13.06 10.50
CA ARG A 114 3.17 11.74 10.72
C ARG A 114 2.08 11.46 9.70
N GLU A 115 1.32 12.47 9.31
CA GLU A 115 0.32 12.34 8.24
C GLU A 115 0.97 12.02 6.89
N LEU A 116 2.11 12.63 6.56
CA LEU A 116 2.86 12.30 5.35
C LEU A 116 3.40 10.88 5.38
N LEU A 117 3.95 10.45 6.52
CA LEU A 117 4.43 9.08 6.71
C LEU A 117 3.29 8.07 6.56
N ALA A 118 2.17 8.31 7.25
CA ALA A 118 0.95 7.52 7.17
C ALA A 118 0.44 7.46 5.72
N THR A 119 0.42 8.58 5.02
CA THR A 119 0.02 8.64 3.61
C THR A 119 0.90 7.74 2.72
N VAL A 120 2.21 7.74 2.90
CA VAL A 120 3.09 6.85 2.11
C VAL A 120 2.76 5.39 2.38
N ILE A 121 2.59 5.00 3.64
CA ILE A 121 2.23 3.62 4.04
C ILE A 121 0.85 3.23 3.51
N HIS A 122 -0.13 4.11 3.63
CA HIS A 122 -1.48 3.96 3.10
C HIS A 122 -1.48 3.65 1.60
N GLU A 123 -0.74 4.44 0.83
CA GLU A 123 -0.65 4.24 -0.61
C GLU A 123 0.11 2.95 -0.99
N VAL A 124 1.09 2.55 -0.18
CA VAL A 124 1.74 1.24 -0.33
C VAL A 124 0.76 0.10 -0.05
N ALA A 125 -0.15 0.26 0.91
CA ALA A 125 -1.21 -0.73 1.17
C ALA A 125 -2.10 -0.94 -0.05
N HIS A 126 -2.49 0.12 -0.74
CA HIS A 126 -3.25 0.02 -1.99
C HIS A 126 -2.47 -0.72 -3.09
N LEU A 127 -1.16 -0.46 -3.19
CA LEU A 127 -0.31 -1.17 -4.15
C LEU A 127 -0.19 -2.66 -3.80
N TYR A 128 -0.05 -2.98 -2.52
CA TYR A 128 0.00 -4.35 -2.02
C TYR A 128 -1.31 -5.10 -2.28
N ASP A 129 -2.43 -4.48 -1.98
CA ASP A 129 -3.75 -5.08 -2.20
C ASP A 129 -3.95 -5.44 -3.68
N ARG A 130 -3.60 -4.52 -4.59
CA ARG A 130 -3.67 -4.74 -6.04
C ARG A 130 -2.66 -5.77 -6.56
N ALA A 131 -1.48 -5.86 -5.96
CA ALA A 131 -0.42 -6.78 -6.39
C ALA A 131 -0.75 -8.26 -6.11
N ARG A 132 -1.80 -8.54 -5.34
CA ARG A 132 -2.31 -9.90 -5.12
C ARG A 132 -2.97 -10.50 -6.37
N LEU A 133 -3.26 -9.69 -7.37
CA LEU A 133 -3.78 -10.14 -8.66
C LEU A 133 -2.63 -10.48 -9.62
N TRP A 134 -2.67 -11.65 -10.22
CA TRP A 134 -1.52 -12.24 -10.94
C TRP A 134 -1.38 -11.83 -12.39
N SER A 135 -2.50 -11.64 -13.08
CA SER A 135 -2.49 -11.43 -14.52
C SER A 135 -3.41 -10.28 -14.93
N PRO A 136 -3.19 -9.68 -16.12
CA PRO A 136 -4.13 -8.71 -16.69
C PRO A 136 -5.57 -9.24 -16.80
N ASP A 137 -5.71 -10.52 -17.14
CA ASP A 137 -7.04 -11.15 -17.27
C ASP A 137 -7.76 -11.25 -15.93
N GLN A 138 -7.03 -11.54 -14.85
CA GLN A 138 -7.57 -11.53 -13.49
C GLN A 138 -7.99 -10.13 -13.05
N HIS A 139 -7.22 -9.10 -13.41
CA HIS A 139 -7.62 -7.71 -13.17
C HIS A 139 -8.91 -7.34 -13.91
N LEU A 140 -9.03 -7.74 -15.17
CA LEU A 140 -10.24 -7.51 -15.97
C LEU A 140 -11.45 -8.26 -15.38
N LEU A 141 -11.28 -9.54 -15.07
CA LEU A 141 -12.31 -10.36 -14.47
C LEU A 141 -12.77 -9.79 -13.12
N GLN A 142 -11.82 -9.38 -12.26
CA GLN A 142 -12.16 -8.73 -11.01
C GLN A 142 -12.91 -7.42 -11.24
N GLY A 143 -12.52 -6.62 -12.23
CA GLY A 143 -13.23 -5.40 -12.60
C GLY A 143 -14.68 -5.67 -12.97
N HIS A 144 -14.95 -6.70 -13.77
CA HIS A 144 -16.32 -7.13 -14.11
C HIS A 144 -17.08 -7.61 -12.89
N CYS A 145 -16.45 -8.39 -12.02
CA CYS A 145 -17.08 -8.90 -10.80
C CYS A 145 -17.40 -7.78 -9.81
N ARG A 146 -16.53 -6.79 -9.66
CA ARG A 146 -16.79 -5.59 -8.85
C ARG A 146 -17.96 -4.78 -9.40
N GLN A 147 -18.02 -4.61 -10.72
CA GLN A 147 -19.14 -3.91 -11.34
C GLN A 147 -20.46 -4.64 -11.09
N ARG A 148 -20.48 -5.98 -11.15
CA ARG A 148 -21.65 -6.77 -10.80
C ARG A 148 -22.02 -6.63 -9.33
N ALA A 149 -21.04 -6.71 -8.42
CA ALA A 149 -21.26 -6.50 -6.99
C ALA A 149 -21.91 -5.13 -6.72
N SER A 150 -21.36 -4.08 -7.34
CA SER A 150 -21.92 -2.73 -7.23
C SER A 150 -23.35 -2.64 -7.73
N ASN A 151 -23.66 -3.26 -8.87
CA ASN A 151 -25.01 -3.28 -9.43
C ASN A 151 -26.01 -4.03 -8.53
N LEU A 152 -25.52 -5.02 -7.76
CA LEU A 152 -26.31 -5.78 -6.80
C LEU A 152 -26.36 -5.16 -5.41
N GLY A 153 -25.65 -4.03 -5.20
CA GLY A 153 -25.49 -3.41 -3.89
C GLY A 153 -24.72 -4.30 -2.89
N GLN A 154 -23.74 -5.06 -3.38
CA GLN A 154 -22.90 -5.94 -2.58
C GLN A 154 -21.52 -5.32 -2.33
N ILE A 155 -20.97 -5.57 -1.16
CA ILE A 155 -19.55 -5.39 -0.86
C ILE A 155 -18.86 -6.74 -0.99
N GLY A 156 -17.66 -6.76 -1.59
CA GLY A 156 -16.97 -7.99 -1.95
C GLY A 156 -17.48 -8.62 -3.24
N LEU A 157 -16.78 -9.63 -3.72
CA LEU A 157 -17.14 -10.28 -4.98
C LEU A 157 -18.33 -11.22 -4.81
N PRO A 158 -19.25 -11.28 -5.80
CA PRO A 158 -20.30 -12.30 -5.85
C PRO A 158 -19.74 -13.72 -5.79
N ASP A 159 -20.50 -14.66 -5.22
CA ASP A 159 -20.04 -16.05 -5.01
C ASP A 159 -19.61 -16.75 -6.31
N ASP A 160 -20.30 -16.51 -7.40
CA ASP A 160 -19.96 -17.05 -8.72
C ASP A 160 -18.67 -16.45 -9.31
N CYS A 161 -18.27 -15.27 -8.87
CA CYS A 161 -17.01 -14.67 -9.26
C CYS A 161 -15.82 -15.21 -8.45
N ARG A 162 -16.03 -15.65 -7.22
CA ARG A 162 -14.97 -16.16 -6.35
C ARG A 162 -14.29 -17.42 -6.89
N GLY A 163 -15.06 -18.31 -7.51
CA GLY A 163 -14.54 -19.52 -8.13
C GLY A 163 -13.76 -19.29 -9.42
N GLN A 164 -13.98 -18.16 -10.09
CA GLN A 164 -13.35 -17.82 -11.35
C GLN A 164 -12.03 -17.05 -11.20
N THR A 165 -11.85 -16.35 -10.08
CA THR A 165 -10.66 -15.51 -9.82
C THR A 165 -9.51 -16.26 -9.16
N ASP A 166 -9.57 -17.58 -9.15
CA ASP A 166 -8.53 -18.51 -8.70
C ASP A 166 -7.79 -18.10 -7.41
N ARG A 167 -8.51 -18.07 -6.29
CA ARG A 167 -8.01 -18.00 -4.90
C ARG A 167 -7.20 -16.75 -4.49
N ARG A 168 -6.97 -15.77 -5.37
CA ARG A 168 -6.27 -14.54 -5.00
C ARG A 168 -7.13 -13.33 -5.26
N PHE A 169 -7.95 -13.04 -4.28
CA PHE A 169 -8.66 -11.77 -4.19
C PHE A 169 -7.71 -10.69 -3.68
N THR A 170 -8.01 -9.44 -3.97
CA THR A 170 -7.53 -8.35 -3.15
C THR A 170 -8.05 -8.54 -1.72
N LEU A 171 -7.35 -8.01 -0.73
CA LEU A 171 -7.83 -8.05 0.67
C LEU A 171 -9.15 -7.31 0.80
N SER A 172 -9.29 -6.21 0.09
CA SER A 172 -10.50 -5.38 0.05
C SER A 172 -11.74 -6.08 -0.56
N ASP A 173 -11.56 -7.20 -1.25
CA ASP A 173 -12.65 -8.01 -1.80
C ASP A 173 -12.82 -9.36 -1.08
N ASP A 174 -11.95 -9.70 -0.12
CA ASP A 174 -12.04 -10.97 0.61
C ASP A 174 -13.23 -10.92 1.60
N PRO A 175 -14.31 -11.66 1.35
CA PRO A 175 -15.49 -11.60 2.21
C PRO A 175 -15.22 -12.08 3.63
N ARG A 176 -14.21 -12.94 3.84
CA ARG A 176 -13.85 -13.41 5.19
C ARG A 176 -13.23 -12.27 6.00
N LEU A 177 -12.38 -11.45 5.35
CA LEU A 177 -11.84 -10.25 5.97
C LEU A 177 -12.93 -9.23 6.25
N LEU A 178 -13.81 -9.01 5.27
CA LEU A 178 -14.92 -8.06 5.41
C LEU A 178 -15.91 -8.48 6.50
N ASP A 179 -16.24 -9.78 6.60
CA ASP A 179 -17.08 -10.32 7.67
C ASP A 179 -16.41 -10.15 9.05
N LEU A 180 -15.12 -10.48 9.14
CA LEU A 180 -14.36 -10.35 10.37
C LEU A 180 -14.28 -8.89 10.83
N ALA A 181 -14.13 -7.98 9.89
CA ALA A 181 -14.13 -6.54 10.14
C ALA A 181 -15.52 -5.94 10.40
N GLY A 182 -16.58 -6.74 10.26
CA GLY A 182 -17.95 -6.28 10.43
C GLY A 182 -18.48 -5.44 9.27
N TRP A 183 -17.88 -5.53 8.07
CA TRP A 183 -18.39 -4.86 6.89
C TRP A 183 -19.70 -5.51 6.43
N PRO A 184 -20.72 -4.72 6.05
CA PRO A 184 -21.96 -5.26 5.54
C PRO A 184 -21.71 -5.97 4.19
N GLN A 185 -22.23 -7.17 4.04
CA GLN A 185 -22.17 -7.95 2.78
C GLN A 185 -22.97 -7.29 1.66
N ARG A 186 -23.96 -6.48 2.02
CA ARG A 186 -24.78 -5.71 1.11
C ARG A 186 -24.92 -4.30 1.66
N VAL A 187 -24.72 -3.33 0.79
CA VAL A 187 -25.05 -1.93 1.06
C VAL A 187 -26.31 -1.58 0.28
N GLY A 188 -27.25 -0.93 0.92
CA GLY A 188 -28.44 -0.42 0.25
C GLY A 188 -28.08 0.66 -0.80
N LYS A 189 -29.07 1.25 -1.45
CA LYS A 189 -28.88 2.33 -2.44
C LYS A 189 -28.06 3.53 -1.90
N ARG A 190 -27.96 3.65 -0.59
CA ARG A 190 -27.22 4.71 0.11
C ARG A 190 -25.76 4.35 0.40
N GLY A 191 -25.31 3.15 0.05
CA GLY A 191 -23.97 2.68 0.26
C GLY A 191 -23.56 2.61 1.74
N LEU A 192 -22.33 3.00 2.06
CA LEU A 192 -21.74 2.89 3.39
C LEU A 192 -22.42 3.71 4.48
N ARG A 193 -23.40 4.55 4.13
CA ARG A 193 -24.18 5.34 5.12
C ARG A 193 -25.06 4.49 6.03
N GLU A 194 -25.23 3.22 5.72
CA GLU A 194 -25.98 2.25 6.53
C GLU A 194 -25.07 1.50 7.53
N GLN A 195 -23.84 1.94 7.68
CA GLN A 195 -22.92 1.36 8.66
C GLN A 195 -23.41 1.61 10.09
N ASP A 196 -23.20 0.60 10.90
CA ASP A 196 -23.49 0.63 12.33
C ASP A 196 -22.70 1.75 13.03
N ASN A 197 -23.38 2.56 13.82
CA ASN A 197 -22.74 3.57 14.67
C ASN A 197 -21.66 2.99 15.59
N ALA A 198 -21.76 1.70 15.95
CA ALA A 198 -20.76 1.00 16.73
C ALA A 198 -19.43 0.85 15.97
N GLN A 199 -19.45 0.69 14.64
CA GLN A 199 -18.22 0.67 13.83
C GLN A 199 -17.57 2.06 13.78
N LEU A 200 -18.38 3.11 13.59
CA LEU A 200 -17.89 4.50 13.62
C LEU A 200 -17.23 4.84 14.96
N ALA A 201 -17.78 4.35 16.07
CA ALA A 201 -17.24 4.60 17.41
C ALA A 201 -15.91 3.85 17.69
N ARG A 202 -15.62 2.77 16.96
CA ARG A 202 -14.39 1.96 17.12
C ARG A 202 -13.29 2.35 16.16
N SER A 203 -13.64 3.01 15.06
CA SER A 203 -12.67 3.40 14.05
C SER A 203 -11.75 4.50 14.55
N PRO A 204 -10.42 4.34 14.47
CA PRO A 204 -9.48 5.40 14.77
C PRO A 204 -9.55 6.53 13.73
N ASP A 205 -9.93 6.20 12.50
CA ASP A 205 -10.14 7.14 11.41
C ASP A 205 -11.41 6.77 10.62
N PRO A 206 -12.46 7.62 10.65
CA PRO A 206 -13.68 7.37 9.88
C PRO A 206 -13.47 7.20 8.38
N TYR A 207 -12.30 7.57 7.85
CA TYR A 207 -11.96 7.38 6.44
C TYR A 207 -11.91 5.91 6.04
N GLU A 208 -11.53 5.02 6.95
CA GLU A 208 -11.55 3.56 6.71
C GLU A 208 -12.94 3.05 6.30
N LEU A 209 -14.00 3.76 6.71
CA LEU A 209 -15.37 3.37 6.47
C LEU A 209 -15.90 3.83 5.10
N THR A 210 -15.10 4.51 4.31
CA THR A 210 -15.52 5.00 2.98
C THR A 210 -15.55 3.89 1.92
N SER A 211 -14.66 2.89 2.05
CA SER A 211 -14.67 1.70 1.20
C SER A 211 -13.83 0.57 1.83
N PRO A 212 -14.04 -0.69 1.43
CA PRO A 212 -13.17 -1.80 1.85
C PRO A 212 -11.70 -1.59 1.50
N LEU A 213 -11.40 -0.86 0.43
CA LEU A 213 -10.05 -0.53 0.02
C LEU A 213 -9.37 0.40 1.02
N GLU A 214 -10.09 1.45 1.45
CA GLU A 214 -9.62 2.38 2.48
C GLU A 214 -9.54 1.70 3.85
N PHE A 215 -10.47 0.81 4.17
CA PHE A 215 -10.40 -0.01 5.37
C PHE A 215 -9.06 -0.76 5.48
N VAL A 216 -8.64 -1.45 4.42
CA VAL A 216 -7.36 -2.18 4.42
C VAL A 216 -6.17 -1.23 4.58
N ALA A 217 -6.19 -0.08 3.89
CA ALA A 217 -5.09 0.87 3.90
C ALA A 217 -4.95 1.59 5.26
N VAL A 218 -6.05 2.10 5.82
CA VAL A 218 -6.07 2.76 7.13
C VAL A 218 -5.64 1.80 8.24
N ASN A 219 -6.17 0.57 8.23
CA ASN A 219 -5.78 -0.40 9.26
C ASN A 219 -4.30 -0.77 9.18
N LEU A 220 -3.71 -0.86 7.99
CA LEU A 220 -2.27 -1.11 7.85
C LEU A 220 -1.44 0.08 8.39
N GLU A 221 -1.81 1.32 8.07
CA GLU A 221 -1.08 2.48 8.55
C GLU A 221 -1.10 2.59 10.09
N TYR A 222 -2.26 2.40 10.71
CA TYR A 222 -2.39 2.41 12.17
C TYR A 222 -1.62 1.26 12.82
N PHE A 223 -1.76 0.05 12.30
CA PHE A 223 -1.02 -1.11 12.80
C PHE A 223 0.50 -0.90 12.80
N LEU A 224 1.03 -0.16 11.82
CA LEU A 224 2.46 0.08 11.70
C LEU A 224 2.95 1.32 12.47
N LEU A 225 2.10 2.33 12.62
CA LEU A 225 2.51 3.62 13.17
C LEU A 225 2.02 3.89 14.59
N ASP A 226 1.00 3.16 15.04
CA ASP A 226 0.46 3.31 16.39
C ASP A 226 0.71 2.04 17.22
N PRO A 227 1.65 2.08 18.18
CA PRO A 227 1.93 0.91 19.02
C PRO A 227 0.77 0.47 19.91
N SER A 228 -0.26 1.31 20.06
CA SER A 228 -1.44 1.03 20.87
C SER A 228 -2.61 0.43 20.09
N TYR A 229 -2.49 0.34 18.78
CA TYR A 229 -3.53 -0.14 17.87
C TYR A 229 -3.84 -1.64 17.96
#